data_d0be10bc9e23ac91871b1cf42afae7f4
#
_entry.id   d0be10bc9e23ac91871b1cf42afae7f4
#
_cell.length_a   1.000
_cell.length_b   1.000
_cell.length_c   1.000
_cell.angle_alpha   90.00
_cell.angle_beta   90.00
_cell.angle_gamma   90.00
#
_symmetry.space_group_name_H-M   'P 1'
#
loop_
_entity.id
_entity.type
_entity.pdbx_description
1 polymer ?
#
loop_
_entity_poly.entity_id
_entity_poly.type
_entity_poly.pdbx_seq_one_letter_code
_entity_poly.pdbx_strand_id
1 'polypeptide(L)'
;MFFNTSEKTKNEYVNEILSNDSFTDLKLDLIDLDLKIKAGDHFEVHYRGPVDKKPSLVLNENLLEIKEPKVERKPGKFWKKGIIEINIVTDKNRAELVITVPEDHKLHMLNASSVSGDTSLENLKLDALMGFAVSGDLDLKNIEVEDTKLTTTSGDIDCTNVVVNKGKVKLISGDFKMKNSEVGDEVKVSTTSGDTLVENTKVAQYQLSTLSGDNSLFGKSGAAAQIGDENNKSRLILST
;
A
#
# COMPACT_ATOMS: atom_id res chain seq x y z
N MET A 1 -17.38 -11.02 50.10
CA MET A 1 -16.06 -11.05 49.45
C MET A 1 -16.33 -10.98 47.94
N PHE A 2 -16.36 -9.79 47.38
CA PHE A 2 -16.65 -9.60 45.96
C PHE A 2 -15.30 -9.60 45.22
N PHE A 3 -15.07 -10.58 44.42
CA PHE A 3 -13.94 -10.60 43.52
C PHE A 3 -14.18 -9.56 42.40
N ASN A 4 -13.39 -8.51 42.49
CA ASN A 4 -13.27 -7.48 41.47
C ASN A 4 -12.59 -8.12 40.28
N THR A 5 -13.37 -8.51 39.25
CA THR A 5 -12.82 -8.89 37.96
C THR A 5 -12.22 -7.63 37.34
N SER A 6 -10.92 -7.48 37.50
CA SER A 6 -10.11 -6.45 36.89
C SER A 6 -10.45 -6.35 35.42
N GLU A 7 -10.83 -5.16 34.97
CA GLU A 7 -10.77 -4.74 33.59
C GLU A 7 -9.38 -5.08 33.07
N LYS A 8 -9.23 -6.21 32.35
CA LYS A 8 -7.99 -6.58 31.68
C LYS A 8 -7.70 -5.54 30.61
N THR A 9 -6.75 -4.73 30.90
CA THR A 9 -5.78 -3.97 30.12
C THR A 9 -6.03 -3.91 28.61
N LYS A 10 -6.56 -2.78 28.18
CA LYS A 10 -6.71 -2.33 26.79
C LYS A 10 -5.40 -2.10 26.03
N ASN A 11 -4.25 -2.44 26.61
CA ASN A 11 -2.91 -2.18 26.08
C ASN A 11 -2.01 -3.42 26.08
N GLU A 12 -2.59 -4.62 26.04
CA GLU A 12 -1.77 -5.82 25.87
C GLU A 12 -1.27 -5.87 24.42
N TYR A 13 0.05 -5.91 24.27
CA TYR A 13 0.75 -5.95 22.99
C TYR A 13 1.11 -7.40 22.68
N VAL A 14 0.80 -7.86 21.49
CA VAL A 14 1.12 -9.21 21.02
C VAL A 14 2.06 -9.17 19.84
N ASN A 15 2.82 -10.25 19.68
CA ASN A 15 3.74 -10.50 18.59
C ASN A 15 3.61 -11.98 18.25
N GLU A 16 2.83 -12.31 17.23
CA GLU A 16 2.42 -13.69 16.97
C GLU A 16 2.20 -13.99 15.48
N ILE A 17 2.43 -15.23 15.12
CA ILE A 17 2.08 -15.77 13.80
C ILE A 17 0.58 -16.09 13.82
N LEU A 18 -0.15 -15.56 12.85
CA LEU A 18 -1.57 -15.75 12.70
C LEU A 18 -1.94 -16.92 11.79
N SER A 19 -1.11 -17.17 10.76
CA SER A 19 -1.26 -18.31 9.83
C SER A 19 0.05 -18.60 9.12
N ASN A 20 0.23 -19.87 8.73
CA ASN A 20 1.25 -20.35 7.79
C ASN A 20 0.62 -21.07 6.59
N ASP A 21 -0.68 -20.89 6.39
CA ASP A 21 -1.40 -21.51 5.29
C ASP A 21 -1.01 -20.88 3.94
N SER A 22 -0.99 -21.70 2.89
CA SER A 22 -0.74 -21.24 1.52
C SER A 22 -1.97 -20.59 0.90
N PHE A 23 -1.75 -19.58 0.09
CA PHE A 23 -2.81 -18.88 -0.66
C PHE A 23 -2.25 -18.37 -1.99
N THR A 24 -3.11 -18.12 -2.97
CA THR A 24 -2.77 -17.46 -4.24
C THR A 24 -3.41 -16.09 -4.38
N ASP A 25 -4.47 -15.86 -3.62
CA ASP A 25 -5.23 -14.62 -3.64
C ASP A 25 -5.27 -14.02 -2.23
N LEU A 26 -5.05 -12.72 -2.16
CA LEU A 26 -4.98 -11.99 -0.90
C LEU A 26 -5.89 -10.76 -0.94
N LYS A 27 -6.78 -10.67 0.05
CA LYS A 27 -7.65 -9.51 0.23
C LYS A 27 -7.52 -8.95 1.64
N LEU A 28 -7.20 -7.67 1.71
CA LEU A 28 -6.93 -6.96 2.95
C LEU A 28 -7.89 -5.77 3.11
N ASP A 29 -8.50 -5.66 4.29
CA ASP A 29 -9.36 -4.53 4.68
C ASP A 29 -8.80 -3.97 6.00
N LEU A 30 -7.92 -2.99 5.89
CA LEU A 30 -7.15 -2.43 6.99
C LEU A 30 -7.62 -1.01 7.33
N ILE A 31 -7.35 -0.57 8.54
CA ILE A 31 -7.74 0.76 9.03
C ILE A 31 -6.48 1.58 9.30
N ASP A 32 -5.65 1.16 10.26
CA ASP A 32 -4.44 1.89 10.65
C ASP A 32 -3.21 0.99 10.89
N LEU A 33 -3.29 -0.27 10.47
CA LEU A 33 -2.15 -1.17 10.47
C LEU A 33 -1.18 -0.82 9.34
N ASP A 34 0.10 -0.77 9.67
CA ASP A 34 1.14 -0.77 8.65
C ASP A 34 1.23 -2.18 8.05
N LEU A 35 1.27 -2.26 6.73
CA LEU A 35 1.29 -3.51 5.97
C LEU A 35 2.64 -3.70 5.28
N LYS A 36 3.26 -4.84 5.50
CA LYS A 36 4.40 -5.27 4.72
C LYS A 36 4.15 -6.63 4.09
N ILE A 37 4.26 -6.74 2.76
CA ILE A 37 4.22 -8.02 2.06
C ILE A 37 5.54 -8.22 1.34
N LYS A 38 6.19 -9.34 1.58
CA LYS A 38 7.52 -9.62 1.03
C LYS A 38 7.71 -11.07 0.65
N ALA A 39 8.64 -11.31 -0.27
CA ALA A 39 9.11 -12.66 -0.52
C ALA A 39 9.98 -13.19 0.63
N GLY A 40 9.99 -14.50 0.79
CA GLY A 40 10.80 -15.23 1.76
C GLY A 40 10.73 -16.74 1.54
N ASP A 41 11.02 -17.53 2.56
CA ASP A 41 11.17 -19.00 2.41
C ASP A 41 9.82 -19.75 2.48
N HIS A 42 8.81 -19.17 3.14
CA HIS A 42 7.54 -19.84 3.42
C HIS A 42 6.39 -18.84 3.53
N PHE A 43 5.16 -19.37 3.59
CA PHE A 43 3.99 -18.54 3.91
C PHE A 43 3.95 -18.25 5.40
N GLU A 44 3.82 -16.98 5.74
CA GLU A 44 3.63 -16.54 7.11
C GLU A 44 2.81 -15.26 7.14
N VAL A 45 1.83 -15.20 8.02
CA VAL A 45 1.11 -13.98 8.39
C VAL A 45 1.43 -13.68 9.83
N HIS A 46 2.16 -12.62 10.05
CA HIS A 46 2.68 -12.22 11.35
C HIS A 46 2.09 -10.88 11.77
N TYR A 47 1.56 -10.82 12.96
CA TYR A 47 1.00 -9.59 13.54
C TYR A 47 1.79 -9.15 14.77
N ARG A 48 2.08 -7.88 14.82
CA ARG A 48 2.66 -7.20 15.97
C ARG A 48 1.85 -5.94 16.30
N GLY A 49 1.23 -5.91 17.46
CA GLY A 49 0.41 -4.77 17.83
C GLY A 49 -0.49 -5.00 19.05
N PRO A 50 -1.35 -4.03 19.37
CA PRO A 50 -2.35 -4.16 20.43
C PRO A 50 -3.35 -5.29 20.14
N VAL A 51 -3.74 -6.05 21.17
CA VAL A 51 -4.70 -7.16 21.03
C VAL A 51 -6.03 -6.72 20.43
N ASP A 52 -6.50 -5.53 20.76
CA ASP A 52 -7.77 -5.00 20.28
C ASP A 52 -7.77 -4.57 18.80
N LYS A 53 -6.58 -4.48 18.18
CA LYS A 53 -6.39 -4.25 16.73
C LYS A 53 -6.00 -5.50 15.96
N LYS A 54 -5.87 -6.63 16.64
CA LYS A 54 -5.49 -7.89 16.00
C LYS A 54 -6.46 -8.23 14.88
N PRO A 55 -6.00 -8.39 13.62
CA PRO A 55 -6.86 -8.70 12.50
C PRO A 55 -7.42 -10.11 12.58
N SER A 56 -8.61 -10.28 12.02
CA SER A 56 -9.19 -11.59 11.76
C SER A 56 -8.79 -12.11 10.39
N LEU A 57 -8.59 -13.42 10.28
CA LEU A 57 -8.21 -14.09 9.06
C LEU A 57 -9.27 -15.14 8.70
N VAL A 58 -9.58 -15.24 7.42
CA VAL A 58 -10.44 -16.30 6.86
C VAL A 58 -9.80 -16.81 5.57
N LEU A 59 -9.46 -18.08 5.52
CA LEU A 59 -8.97 -18.74 4.31
C LEU A 59 -10.13 -19.53 3.68
N ASN A 60 -10.51 -19.14 2.47
CA ASN A 60 -11.52 -19.81 1.64
C ASN A 60 -10.82 -20.33 0.38
N GLU A 61 -10.65 -21.64 0.26
CA GLU A 61 -9.88 -22.27 -0.81
C GLU A 61 -8.47 -21.66 -0.90
N ASN A 62 -8.23 -20.79 -1.88
CA ASN A 62 -6.95 -20.13 -2.12
C ASN A 62 -6.97 -18.63 -1.80
N LEU A 63 -8.11 -18.09 -1.34
CA LEU A 63 -8.27 -16.68 -0.98
C LEU A 63 -8.11 -16.51 0.52
N LEU A 64 -7.06 -15.80 0.91
CA LEU A 64 -6.87 -15.33 2.29
C LEU A 64 -7.47 -13.92 2.43
N GLU A 65 -8.53 -13.82 3.21
CA GLU A 65 -9.11 -12.53 3.61
C GLU A 65 -8.61 -12.14 5.00
N ILE A 66 -8.08 -10.92 5.13
CA ILE A 66 -7.61 -10.36 6.39
C ILE A 66 -8.33 -9.04 6.64
N LYS A 67 -8.90 -8.92 7.83
CA LYS A 67 -9.68 -7.75 8.21
C LYS A 67 -9.30 -7.21 9.57
N GLU A 68 -8.95 -5.94 9.62
CA GLU A 68 -8.73 -5.23 10.87
C GLU A 68 -10.06 -4.93 11.57
N PRO A 69 -10.17 -5.17 12.89
CA PRO A 69 -11.40 -4.89 13.63
C PRO A 69 -11.63 -3.38 13.76
N LYS A 70 -12.89 -2.97 13.58
CA LYS A 70 -13.28 -1.58 13.89
C LYS A 70 -13.33 -1.41 15.40
N VAL A 71 -12.34 -0.73 15.94
CA VAL A 71 -12.34 -0.38 17.37
C VAL A 71 -13.35 0.73 17.60
N GLU A 72 -14.48 0.40 18.23
CA GLU A 72 -15.43 1.40 18.68
C GLU A 72 -14.78 2.28 19.76
N ARG A 73 -14.38 3.49 19.40
CA ARG A 73 -14.00 4.50 20.39
C ARG A 73 -15.29 4.90 21.11
N LYS A 74 -15.55 4.33 22.30
CA LYS A 74 -16.61 4.86 23.17
C LYS A 74 -16.28 6.34 23.39
N PRO A 75 -17.25 7.26 23.13
CA PRO A 75 -17.02 8.67 23.40
C PRO A 75 -16.68 8.79 24.88
N GLY A 76 -15.41 9.05 25.17
CA GLY A 76 -14.98 9.31 26.53
C GLY A 76 -15.76 10.51 27.06
N LYS A 77 -16.24 10.45 28.27
CA LYS A 77 -16.81 11.59 28.98
C LYS A 77 -15.72 12.67 29.16
N PHE A 78 -15.50 13.45 28.10
CA PHE A 78 -14.60 14.60 28.09
C PHE A 78 -15.20 15.77 28.83
N TRP A 79 -15.35 15.65 30.15
CA TRP A 79 -15.51 16.79 31.03
C TRP A 79 -14.89 16.47 32.39
N LYS A 80 -13.58 16.38 32.45
CA LYS A 80 -12.79 16.68 33.64
C LYS A 80 -11.58 17.51 33.25
N LYS A 81 -11.56 18.69 33.83
CA LYS A 81 -10.59 19.75 33.75
C LYS A 81 -9.13 19.24 33.76
N GLY A 82 -8.37 19.50 32.73
CA GLY A 82 -7.02 20.01 32.92
C GLY A 82 -5.84 19.05 32.82
N ILE A 83 -5.90 17.90 32.10
CA ILE A 83 -4.65 17.23 31.65
C ILE A 83 -4.90 16.72 30.22
N ILE A 84 -4.24 17.33 29.25
CA ILE A 84 -4.11 16.78 27.91
C ILE A 84 -2.97 15.77 28.01
N GLU A 85 -3.29 14.49 28.21
CA GLU A 85 -2.32 13.42 27.96
C GLU A 85 -2.12 13.34 26.44
N ILE A 86 -1.07 13.97 25.96
CA ILE A 86 -0.57 13.76 24.61
C ILE A 86 0.18 12.43 24.66
N ASN A 87 -0.49 11.34 24.33
CA ASN A 87 0.18 10.08 24.05
C ASN A 87 0.99 10.28 22.76
N ILE A 88 2.27 10.60 22.93
CA ILE A 88 3.22 10.56 21.82
C ILE A 88 3.41 9.09 21.48
N VAL A 89 2.74 8.64 20.43
CA VAL A 89 2.99 7.35 19.81
C VAL A 89 4.38 7.43 19.18
N THR A 90 5.38 6.92 19.88
CA THR A 90 6.71 6.74 19.29
C THR A 90 6.65 5.61 18.29
N ASP A 91 7.42 5.67 17.20
CA ASP A 91 7.50 4.69 16.10
C ASP A 91 7.61 3.22 16.53
N LYS A 92 8.03 2.96 17.75
CA LYS A 92 8.16 1.61 18.32
C LYS A 92 6.82 0.93 18.67
N ASN A 93 5.70 1.61 18.59
CA ASN A 93 4.38 1.13 19.00
C ASN A 93 3.35 1.13 17.86
N ARG A 94 3.76 1.29 16.61
CA ARG A 94 2.85 1.09 15.47
C ARG A 94 2.48 -0.38 15.36
N ALA A 95 1.23 -0.64 15.08
CA ALA A 95 0.75 -1.99 14.80
C ALA A 95 1.12 -2.35 13.35
N GLU A 96 1.67 -3.54 13.17
CA GLU A 96 2.21 -3.98 11.88
C GLU A 96 1.69 -5.38 11.53
N LEU A 97 1.34 -5.55 10.27
CA LEU A 97 1.02 -6.84 9.66
C LEU A 97 2.08 -7.16 8.61
N VAL A 98 2.85 -8.22 8.84
CA VAL A 98 3.85 -8.71 7.89
C VAL A 98 3.36 -10.00 7.26
N ILE A 99 3.30 -10.02 5.93
CA ILE A 99 2.93 -11.22 5.16
C ILE A 99 4.14 -11.64 4.34
N THR A 100 4.59 -12.87 4.54
CA THR A 100 5.66 -13.47 3.77
C THR A 100 5.08 -14.50 2.82
N VAL A 101 5.52 -14.50 1.57
CA VAL A 101 5.19 -15.50 0.55
C VAL A 101 6.47 -16.10 -0.01
N PRO A 102 6.50 -17.38 -0.42
CA PRO A 102 7.70 -17.97 -1.01
C PRO A 102 8.21 -17.17 -2.23
N GLU A 103 9.54 -17.08 -2.40
CA GLU A 103 10.17 -16.30 -3.48
C GLU A 103 9.71 -16.69 -4.89
N ASP A 104 9.48 -17.99 -5.12
CA ASP A 104 9.02 -18.50 -6.41
C ASP A 104 7.48 -18.45 -6.56
N HIS A 105 6.77 -17.97 -5.54
CA HIS A 105 5.31 -17.92 -5.56
C HIS A 105 4.82 -16.69 -6.30
N LYS A 106 3.90 -16.90 -7.24
CA LYS A 106 3.19 -15.82 -7.92
C LYS A 106 1.79 -15.66 -7.33
N LEU A 107 1.48 -14.50 -6.82
CA LEU A 107 0.12 -14.17 -6.38
C LEU A 107 -0.76 -13.86 -7.62
N HIS A 108 -1.92 -14.48 -7.70
CA HIS A 108 -2.88 -14.15 -8.77
C HIS A 108 -3.51 -12.79 -8.51
N MET A 109 -3.93 -12.53 -7.28
CA MET A 109 -4.56 -11.27 -6.91
C MET A 109 -4.07 -10.77 -5.55
N LEU A 110 -3.65 -9.53 -5.50
CA LEU A 110 -3.51 -8.77 -4.26
C LEU A 110 -4.48 -7.59 -4.30
N ASN A 111 -5.46 -7.59 -3.40
CA ASN A 111 -6.38 -6.48 -3.20
C ASN A 111 -6.26 -5.96 -1.77
N ALA A 112 -5.67 -4.78 -1.61
CA ALA A 112 -5.45 -4.16 -0.32
C ALA A 112 -6.17 -2.82 -0.21
N SER A 113 -6.97 -2.65 0.84
CA SER A 113 -7.55 -1.36 1.20
C SER A 113 -7.08 -0.95 2.59
N SER A 114 -6.66 0.31 2.75
CA SER A 114 -6.24 0.91 4.01
C SER A 114 -6.86 2.29 4.19
N VAL A 115 -7.08 2.67 5.44
CA VAL A 115 -7.51 4.05 5.75
C VAL A 115 -6.29 4.92 6.04
N SER A 116 -5.33 4.46 6.86
CA SER A 116 -4.22 5.32 7.30
C SER A 116 -2.91 4.61 7.62
N GLY A 117 -2.76 3.33 7.30
CA GLY A 117 -1.49 2.60 7.44
C GLY A 117 -0.63 2.70 6.18
N ASP A 118 0.67 2.69 6.35
CA ASP A 118 1.60 2.63 5.25
C ASP A 118 1.69 1.19 4.70
N THR A 119 1.90 1.07 3.39
CA THR A 119 1.96 -0.24 2.72
C THR A 119 3.29 -0.39 1.98
N SER A 120 4.00 -1.47 2.25
CA SER A 120 5.24 -1.82 1.55
C SER A 120 5.12 -3.20 0.91
N LEU A 121 5.38 -3.28 -0.41
CA LEU A 121 5.44 -4.51 -1.18
C LEU A 121 6.86 -4.72 -1.70
N GLU A 122 7.48 -5.87 -1.40
CA GLU A 122 8.87 -6.12 -1.72
C GLU A 122 9.09 -7.51 -2.37
N ASN A 123 9.78 -7.54 -3.51
CA ASN A 123 10.21 -8.77 -4.20
C ASN A 123 9.04 -9.71 -4.57
N LEU A 124 7.97 -9.20 -5.16
CA LEU A 124 6.77 -9.96 -5.46
C LEU A 124 6.50 -10.06 -6.96
N LYS A 125 5.87 -11.19 -7.36
CA LYS A 125 5.29 -11.39 -8.68
C LYS A 125 3.78 -11.53 -8.56
N LEU A 126 3.03 -10.78 -9.39
CA LEU A 126 1.57 -10.66 -9.31
C LEU A 126 0.94 -10.71 -10.70
N ASP A 127 -0.22 -11.32 -10.84
CA ASP A 127 -1.06 -11.10 -12.03
C ASP A 127 -1.85 -9.81 -11.88
N ALA A 128 -2.43 -9.54 -10.70
CA ALA A 128 -3.19 -8.32 -10.45
C ALA A 128 -2.87 -7.69 -9.10
N LEU A 129 -2.64 -6.37 -9.10
CA LEU A 129 -2.49 -5.54 -7.92
C LEU A 129 -3.58 -4.48 -7.88
N MET A 130 -4.45 -4.54 -6.89
CA MET A 130 -5.45 -3.52 -6.61
C MET A 130 -5.19 -2.92 -5.24
N GLY A 131 -5.05 -1.60 -5.19
CA GLY A 131 -4.80 -0.86 -3.94
C GLY A 131 -5.71 0.37 -3.83
N PHE A 132 -6.25 0.56 -2.64
CA PHE A 132 -6.96 1.78 -2.27
C PHE A 132 -6.47 2.25 -0.91
N ALA A 133 -6.00 3.49 -0.83
CA ALA A 133 -5.65 4.13 0.43
C ALA A 133 -6.37 5.48 0.56
N VAL A 134 -6.77 5.81 1.78
CA VAL A 134 -7.24 7.17 2.06
C VAL A 134 -6.06 8.04 2.46
N SER A 135 -5.22 7.56 3.37
CA SER A 135 -4.04 8.26 3.87
C SER A 135 -2.99 7.21 4.24
N GLY A 136 -1.80 7.34 3.79
CA GLY A 136 -0.71 6.39 3.96
C GLY A 136 0.04 6.22 2.65
N ASP A 137 1.31 5.96 2.76
CA ASP A 137 2.20 5.84 1.61
C ASP A 137 2.24 4.40 1.09
N LEU A 138 2.50 4.26 -0.20
CA LEU A 138 2.63 2.97 -0.86
C LEU A 138 4.01 2.83 -1.49
N ASP A 139 4.82 1.95 -0.94
CA ASP A 139 6.14 1.59 -1.41
C ASP A 139 6.13 0.28 -2.21
N LEU A 140 6.52 0.31 -3.48
CA LEU A 140 6.66 -0.85 -4.35
C LEU A 140 8.13 -1.04 -4.73
N LYS A 141 8.75 -2.15 -4.32
CA LYS A 141 10.16 -2.46 -4.60
C LYS A 141 10.33 -3.83 -5.22
N ASN A 142 11.00 -3.91 -6.38
CA ASN A 142 11.27 -5.16 -7.08
C ASN A 142 9.96 -5.94 -7.34
N ILE A 143 8.97 -5.30 -7.92
CA ILE A 143 7.66 -5.87 -8.22
C ILE A 143 7.54 -6.16 -9.72
N GLU A 144 7.03 -7.33 -10.04
CA GLU A 144 6.60 -7.70 -11.38
C GLU A 144 5.08 -7.91 -11.38
N VAL A 145 4.34 -7.13 -12.18
CA VAL A 145 2.87 -7.16 -12.17
C VAL A 145 2.28 -6.97 -13.57
N GLU A 146 1.28 -7.80 -13.91
CA GLU A 146 0.60 -7.73 -15.22
C GLU A 146 -0.43 -6.60 -15.27
N ASP A 147 -1.30 -6.47 -14.26
CA ASP A 147 -2.33 -5.43 -14.21
C ASP A 147 -2.34 -4.74 -12.84
N THR A 148 -2.32 -3.41 -12.87
CA THR A 148 -2.24 -2.59 -11.65
C THR A 148 -3.33 -1.52 -11.63
N LYS A 149 -4.04 -1.44 -10.49
CA LYS A 149 -4.98 -0.35 -10.22
C LYS A 149 -4.78 0.17 -8.81
N LEU A 150 -4.19 1.35 -8.70
CA LEU A 150 -3.92 2.01 -7.42
C LEU A 150 -4.70 3.32 -7.33
N THR A 151 -5.23 3.60 -6.14
CA THR A 151 -5.92 4.87 -5.86
C THR A 151 -5.59 5.31 -4.45
N THR A 152 -5.10 6.53 -4.29
CA THR A 152 -4.91 7.16 -2.97
C THR A 152 -5.55 8.54 -2.92
N THR A 153 -6.02 8.92 -1.75
CA THR A 153 -6.56 10.28 -1.53
C THR A 153 -5.45 11.21 -1.03
N SER A 154 -4.69 10.78 -0.04
CA SER A 154 -3.56 11.54 0.51
C SER A 154 -2.46 10.55 0.88
N GLY A 155 -1.37 10.57 0.19
CA GLY A 155 -0.23 9.69 0.38
C GLY A 155 0.53 9.54 -0.91
N ASP A 156 1.80 9.29 -0.79
CA ASP A 156 2.72 9.15 -1.90
C ASP A 156 2.74 7.71 -2.42
N ILE A 157 3.08 7.56 -3.69
CA ILE A 157 3.31 6.24 -4.30
C ILE A 157 4.72 6.23 -4.87
N ASP A 158 5.59 5.42 -4.26
CA ASP A 158 6.96 5.22 -4.66
C ASP A 158 7.15 3.84 -5.30
N CYS A 159 7.58 3.82 -6.58
CA CYS A 159 7.86 2.62 -7.35
C CYS A 159 9.36 2.54 -7.68
N THR A 160 10.06 1.52 -7.21
CA THR A 160 11.48 1.30 -7.51
C THR A 160 11.71 -0.11 -8.03
N ASN A 161 12.34 -0.25 -9.21
CA ASN A 161 12.57 -1.53 -9.88
C ASN A 161 11.25 -2.30 -10.14
N VAL A 162 10.23 -1.60 -10.65
CA VAL A 162 8.90 -2.19 -10.93
C VAL A 162 8.78 -2.47 -12.42
N VAL A 163 8.36 -3.69 -12.75
CA VAL A 163 7.94 -4.07 -14.10
C VAL A 163 6.42 -4.16 -14.10
N VAL A 164 5.77 -3.27 -14.82
CA VAL A 164 4.31 -3.21 -14.91
C VAL A 164 3.87 -3.28 -16.37
N ASN A 165 3.02 -4.25 -16.70
CA ASN A 165 2.53 -4.37 -18.08
C ASN A 165 1.40 -3.37 -18.34
N LYS A 166 0.34 -3.37 -17.52
CA LYS A 166 -0.77 -2.41 -17.59
C LYS A 166 -1.03 -1.77 -16.25
N GLY A 167 -1.42 -0.50 -16.25
CA GLY A 167 -1.67 0.16 -14.99
C GLY A 167 -2.53 1.42 -15.06
N LYS A 168 -3.25 1.63 -13.95
CA LYS A 168 -3.96 2.88 -13.69
C LYS A 168 -3.72 3.31 -12.25
N VAL A 169 -3.07 4.45 -12.10
CA VAL A 169 -2.74 5.04 -10.81
C VAL A 169 -3.46 6.38 -10.68
N LYS A 170 -4.18 6.58 -9.59
CA LYS A 170 -4.87 7.84 -9.29
C LYS A 170 -4.50 8.33 -7.90
N LEU A 171 -4.08 9.58 -7.84
CA LEU A 171 -3.84 10.32 -6.61
C LEU A 171 -4.73 11.57 -6.59
N ILE A 172 -5.25 11.93 -5.42
CA ILE A 172 -5.92 13.23 -5.26
C ILE A 172 -4.92 14.24 -4.74
N SER A 173 -4.20 13.91 -3.68
CA SER A 173 -3.15 14.74 -3.10
C SER A 173 -1.99 13.86 -2.66
N GLY A 174 -0.87 13.96 -3.31
CA GLY A 174 0.32 13.14 -3.08
C GLY A 174 1.16 13.01 -4.34
N ASP A 175 2.39 12.66 -4.17
CA ASP A 175 3.37 12.53 -5.24
C ASP A 175 3.43 11.11 -5.77
N PHE A 176 3.72 11.00 -7.06
CA PHE A 176 4.03 9.73 -7.70
C PHE A 176 5.49 9.70 -8.14
N LYS A 177 6.24 8.69 -7.71
CA LYS A 177 7.63 8.49 -8.11
C LYS A 177 7.82 7.10 -8.71
N MET A 178 8.47 7.03 -9.86
CA MET A 178 8.82 5.77 -10.52
C MET A 178 10.27 5.81 -10.97
N LYS A 179 11.08 4.88 -10.45
CA LYS A 179 12.52 4.84 -10.75
C LYS A 179 12.97 3.45 -11.15
N ASN A 180 13.93 3.38 -12.10
CA ASN A 180 14.58 2.14 -12.56
C ASN A 180 13.56 1.05 -12.96
N SER A 181 12.48 1.44 -13.59
CA SER A 181 11.31 0.60 -13.82
C SER A 181 11.10 0.32 -15.32
N GLU A 182 10.11 -0.51 -15.64
CA GLU A 182 9.76 -0.83 -17.01
C GLU A 182 8.24 -0.88 -17.18
N VAL A 183 7.74 -0.26 -18.27
CA VAL A 183 6.32 -0.28 -18.66
C VAL A 183 6.17 -1.14 -19.90
N GLY A 184 5.39 -2.22 -19.82
CA GLY A 184 5.20 -3.18 -20.91
C GLY A 184 4.21 -2.70 -21.98
N ASP A 185 2.98 -2.37 -21.60
CA ASP A 185 1.92 -1.92 -22.52
C ASP A 185 1.51 -0.47 -22.22
N GLU A 186 0.59 -0.25 -21.32
CA GLU A 186 0.15 1.11 -20.98
C GLU A 186 0.00 1.35 -19.47
N VAL A 187 0.62 2.39 -18.95
CA VAL A 187 0.40 2.89 -17.59
C VAL A 187 -0.09 4.33 -17.62
N LYS A 188 -1.22 4.57 -16.94
CA LYS A 188 -1.81 5.90 -16.76
C LYS A 188 -1.69 6.32 -15.31
N VAL A 189 -1.00 7.44 -15.06
CA VAL A 189 -0.90 8.07 -13.76
C VAL A 189 -1.60 9.41 -13.80
N SER A 190 -2.48 9.66 -12.83
CA SER A 190 -3.22 10.91 -12.70
C SER A 190 -3.18 11.38 -11.26
N THR A 191 -2.71 12.59 -11.02
CA THR A 191 -2.83 13.27 -9.74
C THR A 191 -3.62 14.57 -9.89
N THR A 192 -4.31 15.00 -8.87
CA THR A 192 -5.06 16.28 -8.88
C THR A 192 -4.20 17.39 -8.28
N SER A 193 -3.43 17.07 -7.25
CA SER A 193 -2.50 18.00 -6.60
C SER A 193 -1.31 17.20 -6.09
N GLY A 194 -0.15 17.42 -6.66
CA GLY A 194 1.09 16.71 -6.35
C GLY A 194 1.95 16.55 -7.59
N ASP A 195 3.16 16.14 -7.38
CA ASP A 195 4.16 16.05 -8.43
C ASP A 195 4.31 14.61 -8.96
N THR A 196 4.71 14.50 -10.21
CA THR A 196 5.06 13.20 -10.79
C THR A 196 6.52 13.18 -11.23
N LEU A 197 7.27 12.19 -10.76
CA LEU A 197 8.68 12.00 -11.10
C LEU A 197 8.90 10.61 -11.70
N VAL A 198 9.43 10.55 -12.91
CA VAL A 198 9.83 9.30 -13.56
C VAL A 198 11.29 9.40 -14.00
N GLU A 199 12.11 8.48 -13.48
CA GLU A 199 13.54 8.42 -13.75
C GLU A 199 13.98 7.01 -14.16
N ASN A 200 14.94 6.91 -15.08
CA ASN A 200 15.55 5.65 -15.52
C ASN A 200 14.53 4.54 -15.85
N THR A 201 13.37 4.92 -16.40
CA THR A 201 12.28 3.99 -16.68
C THR A 201 12.21 3.69 -18.15
N LYS A 202 12.16 2.41 -18.51
CA LYS A 202 12.02 1.98 -19.91
C LYS A 202 10.56 2.12 -20.33
N VAL A 203 10.32 2.96 -21.31
CA VAL A 203 9.01 3.15 -21.94
C VAL A 203 9.22 3.68 -23.36
N ALA A 204 8.48 3.17 -24.34
CA ALA A 204 8.63 3.59 -25.73
C ALA A 204 7.94 4.92 -26.03
N GLN A 205 6.81 5.14 -25.41
CA GLN A 205 6.02 6.36 -25.61
C GLN A 205 5.63 6.96 -24.27
N TYR A 206 5.64 8.28 -24.17
CA TYR A 206 5.09 8.96 -23.01
C TYR A 206 4.29 10.20 -23.38
N GLN A 207 3.29 10.49 -22.58
CA GLN A 207 2.49 11.69 -22.68
C GLN A 207 2.39 12.33 -21.29
N LEU A 208 2.74 13.60 -21.21
CA LEU A 208 2.62 14.42 -20.01
C LEU A 208 1.54 15.46 -20.21
N SER A 209 0.69 15.64 -19.20
CA SER A 209 -0.18 16.81 -19.09
C SER A 209 -0.29 17.21 -17.62
N THR A 210 -0.28 18.48 -17.33
CA THR A 210 -0.47 18.98 -15.96
C THR A 210 -1.51 20.11 -15.96
N LEU A 211 -2.34 20.09 -14.94
CA LEU A 211 -3.25 21.18 -14.62
C LEU A 211 -2.79 21.93 -13.38
N SER A 212 -2.21 21.21 -12.41
CA SER A 212 -1.65 21.74 -11.17
C SER A 212 -0.60 20.77 -10.64
N GLY A 213 0.61 21.24 -10.35
CA GLY A 213 1.75 20.42 -9.96
C GLY A 213 2.78 20.28 -11.10
N ASP A 214 3.91 19.68 -10.79
CA ASP A 214 5.01 19.50 -11.71
C ASP A 214 5.14 18.05 -12.20
N ASN A 215 5.32 17.90 -13.51
CA ASN A 215 5.71 16.63 -14.10
C ASN A 215 7.19 16.65 -14.45
N SER A 216 7.96 15.71 -13.93
CA SER A 216 9.35 15.51 -14.27
C SER A 216 9.56 14.12 -14.88
N LEU A 217 10.03 14.07 -16.11
CA LEU A 217 10.31 12.85 -16.84
C LEU A 217 11.72 12.89 -17.40
N PHE A 218 12.56 11.94 -17.01
CA PHE A 218 13.96 11.82 -17.47
C PHE A 218 14.75 13.14 -17.34
N GLY A 219 14.54 13.88 -16.23
CA GLY A 219 15.19 15.15 -16.00
C GLY A 219 14.65 16.33 -16.83
N LYS A 220 13.53 16.15 -17.55
CA LYS A 220 12.81 17.21 -18.26
C LYS A 220 11.51 17.50 -17.52
N SER A 221 11.31 18.74 -17.12
CA SER A 221 10.07 19.23 -16.52
C SER A 221 9.28 20.05 -17.53
N GLY A 222 7.94 19.97 -17.48
CA GLY A 222 7.07 20.76 -18.34
C GLY A 222 5.61 20.37 -18.29
N ALA A 223 4.76 21.31 -18.70
CA ALA A 223 3.31 21.19 -18.65
C ALA A 223 2.71 20.20 -19.67
N ALA A 224 3.38 19.95 -20.77
CA ALA A 224 2.97 18.93 -21.74
C ALA A 224 4.16 18.49 -22.62
N ALA A 225 4.36 17.19 -22.76
CA ALA A 225 5.30 16.64 -23.71
C ALA A 225 4.78 15.28 -24.21
N GLN A 226 4.90 15.03 -25.50
CA GLN A 226 4.66 13.73 -26.08
C GLN A 226 5.86 13.34 -26.92
N ILE A 227 6.48 12.21 -26.60
CA ILE A 227 7.55 11.60 -27.40
C ILE A 227 7.26 10.12 -27.49
N GLY A 228 7.42 9.53 -28.67
CA GLY A 228 7.23 8.10 -28.81
C GLY A 228 7.68 7.57 -30.16
N ASP A 229 7.98 6.28 -30.16
CA ASP A 229 8.17 5.46 -31.35
C ASP A 229 6.85 4.74 -31.66
N GLU A 230 6.19 5.10 -32.75
CA GLU A 230 4.90 4.55 -33.17
C GLU A 230 4.93 3.01 -33.40
N ASN A 231 6.11 2.42 -33.52
CA ASN A 231 6.28 0.99 -33.72
C ASN A 231 6.35 0.19 -32.39
N ASN A 232 6.48 0.86 -31.26
CA ASN A 232 6.55 0.21 -29.95
C ASN A 232 5.26 0.52 -29.14
N LYS A 233 4.74 -0.49 -28.45
CA LYS A 233 3.42 -0.42 -27.80
C LYS A 233 3.46 0.15 -26.38
N SER A 234 4.62 0.16 -25.72
CA SER A 234 4.67 0.61 -24.32
C SER A 234 4.43 2.12 -24.19
N ARG A 235 3.51 2.49 -23.31
CA ARG A 235 3.05 3.87 -23.17
C ARG A 235 2.86 4.28 -21.70
N LEU A 236 3.44 5.42 -21.33
CA LEU A 236 3.26 6.04 -20.03
C LEU A 236 2.53 7.38 -20.19
N ILE A 237 1.41 7.53 -19.51
CA ILE A 237 0.60 8.76 -19.52
C ILE A 237 0.58 9.33 -18.10
N LEU A 238 1.13 10.52 -17.94
CA LEU A 238 1.11 11.28 -16.69
C LEU A 238 0.19 12.49 -16.85
N SER A 239 -0.76 12.65 -15.93
CA SER A 239 -1.63 13.83 -15.87
C SER A 239 -1.74 14.35 -14.45
N THR A 240 -1.52 15.62 -14.24
CA THR A 240 -1.67 16.34 -12.98
C THR A 240 -2.64 17.49 -13.13
#